data_52a7031ac3e535ad337ed6d5d1fad29e
#
_entry.id   52a7031ac3e535ad337ed6d5d1fad29e
#
_cell.length_a   1.000
_cell.length_b   1.000
_cell.length_c   1.000
_cell.angle_alpha   90.00
_cell.angle_beta   90.00
_cell.angle_gamma   90.00
#
_symmetry.space_group_name_H-M   'P 1'
#
loop_
_entity.id
_entity.type
_entity.pdbx_description
1 polymer ?
#
loop_
_entity_poly.entity_id
_entity_poly.type
_entity_poly.pdbx_seq_one_letter_code
_entity_poly.pdbx_strand_id
1 'polypeptide(L)'
;MPLQGDLSVERMCQLAQVSRAGFYRYLQGGWQAEEEVALRSAVQGIVMQHGWRYGYRRVTAELRSQGMTVNHKRIARIMREDNLLAVRDEWQHPVRRRVRGVRIYLNLASRLTLLGPNQLWVADITYIRLACEHVFLAVVLDAFSRKVVGWALGQSLNVRLPIHALRRAIANRRPPFGVVHHSDQGVQYASKEYMQTLWEHGMLPSMSRPGNPYDNATCESFLRTLKREQIHATTYRDFEDLQRQLEGFIDRYYNQSRLHSALGYRSPVNFEAGAHAERGPAHSAAAMTFIDG
;
A
#
# COMPACT_ATOMS: atom_id res chain seq x y z
N MET A 1 14.58 -40.07 25.86
CA MET A 1 14.49 -41.26 26.70
C MET A 1 14.68 -42.49 25.84
N PRO A 2 15.63 -43.36 26.08
CA PRO A 2 15.71 -44.62 25.38
C PRO A 2 14.51 -45.47 25.81
N LEU A 3 13.73 -45.97 24.88
CA LEU A 3 12.75 -47.01 25.11
C LEU A 3 13.57 -48.30 25.41
N GLN A 4 13.76 -48.59 26.69
CA GLN A 4 14.39 -49.82 27.15
C GLN A 4 13.43 -50.98 26.98
N GLY A 5 13.66 -51.77 25.97
CA GLY A 5 13.09 -53.06 25.75
C GLY A 5 13.75 -53.68 24.52
N ASP A 6 14.16 -54.96 24.59
CA ASP A 6 14.84 -55.72 23.54
C ASP A 6 14.03 -55.96 22.24
N LEU A 7 13.07 -55.06 21.93
CA LEU A 7 12.26 -55.14 20.73
C LEU A 7 12.92 -54.37 19.58
N SER A 8 13.22 -55.07 18.51
CA SER A 8 13.69 -54.42 17.28
C SER A 8 12.62 -53.47 16.71
N VAL A 9 13.08 -52.39 16.04
CA VAL A 9 12.18 -51.45 15.36
C VAL A 9 11.19 -52.18 14.43
N GLU A 10 11.61 -53.24 13.79
CA GLU A 10 10.79 -54.08 12.93
C GLU A 10 9.64 -54.75 13.71
N ARG A 11 9.92 -55.29 14.88
CA ARG A 11 8.91 -55.92 15.73
C ARG A 11 7.93 -54.89 16.33
N MET A 12 8.42 -53.73 16.71
CA MET A 12 7.57 -52.60 17.15
C MET A 12 6.61 -52.14 16.05
N CYS A 13 7.11 -52.01 14.82
CA CYS A 13 6.29 -51.63 13.67
C CYS A 13 5.23 -52.68 13.35
N GLN A 14 5.56 -53.97 13.43
CA GLN A 14 4.60 -55.05 13.25
C GLN A 14 3.49 -55.04 14.31
N LEU A 15 3.85 -54.90 15.58
CA LEU A 15 2.88 -54.83 16.69
C LEU A 15 1.97 -53.61 16.61
N ALA A 16 2.51 -52.45 16.19
CA ALA A 16 1.76 -51.20 16.01
C ALA A 16 1.03 -51.12 14.66
N GLN A 17 1.15 -52.11 13.79
CA GLN A 17 0.56 -52.11 12.42
C GLN A 17 0.96 -50.89 11.59
N VAL A 18 2.17 -50.38 11.76
CA VAL A 18 2.70 -49.25 10.99
C VAL A 18 3.87 -49.69 10.11
N SER A 19 4.06 -49.02 8.98
CA SER A 19 5.23 -49.27 8.14
C SER A 19 6.50 -48.71 8.79
N ARG A 20 7.67 -49.36 8.61
CA ARG A 20 8.98 -48.85 9.07
C ARG A 20 9.22 -47.42 8.56
N ALA A 21 8.86 -47.12 7.31
CA ALA A 21 8.95 -45.77 6.74
C ALA A 21 8.06 -44.78 7.49
N GLY A 22 6.85 -45.20 7.90
CA GLY A 22 5.95 -44.39 8.72
C GLY A 22 6.51 -44.11 10.12
N PHE A 23 7.13 -45.12 10.75
CA PHE A 23 7.78 -44.99 12.06
C PHE A 23 8.95 -43.99 12.01
N TYR A 24 9.88 -44.13 11.06
CA TYR A 24 11.00 -43.20 10.93
C TYR A 24 10.52 -41.77 10.53
N ARG A 25 9.49 -41.68 9.74
CA ARG A 25 8.88 -40.37 9.41
C ARG A 25 8.26 -39.68 10.64
N TYR A 26 7.64 -40.47 11.53
CA TYR A 26 7.13 -40.00 12.82
C TYR A 26 8.25 -39.52 13.75
N LEU A 27 9.35 -40.30 13.86
CA LEU A 27 10.52 -39.91 14.66
C LEU A 27 11.22 -38.65 14.12
N GLN A 28 11.27 -38.48 12.81
CA GLN A 28 11.76 -37.26 12.17
C GLN A 28 10.82 -36.07 12.37
N GLY A 29 9.56 -36.31 12.70
CA GLY A 29 8.54 -35.29 12.91
C GLY A 29 8.78 -34.36 14.09
N GLY A 30 9.63 -34.78 15.08
CA GLY A 30 9.99 -33.91 16.20
C GLY A 30 10.75 -32.64 15.76
N TRP A 31 11.71 -32.79 14.88
CA TRP A 31 12.46 -31.65 14.30
C TRP A 31 11.58 -30.76 13.41
N GLN A 32 10.66 -31.37 12.66
CA GLN A 32 9.68 -30.62 11.86
C GLN A 32 8.69 -29.86 12.73
N ALA A 33 8.37 -30.37 13.94
CA ALA A 33 7.48 -29.68 14.88
C ALA A 33 8.12 -28.42 15.46
N GLU A 34 9.40 -28.46 15.85
CA GLU A 34 10.12 -27.28 16.35
C GLU A 34 10.27 -26.18 15.27
N GLU A 35 10.64 -26.59 14.05
CA GLU A 35 10.71 -25.68 12.91
C GLU A 35 9.34 -25.07 12.57
N GLU A 36 8.26 -25.85 12.65
CA GLU A 36 6.90 -25.36 12.44
C GLU A 36 6.49 -24.37 13.54
N VAL A 37 6.82 -24.64 14.81
CA VAL A 37 6.56 -23.73 15.95
C VAL A 37 7.32 -22.43 15.78
N ALA A 38 8.61 -22.48 15.44
CA ALA A 38 9.42 -21.29 15.18
C ALA A 38 8.86 -20.46 14.02
N LEU A 39 8.45 -21.12 12.93
CA LEU A 39 7.83 -20.45 11.79
C LEU A 39 6.48 -19.80 12.15
N ARG A 40 5.62 -20.49 12.92
CA ARG A 40 4.33 -19.94 13.39
C ARG A 40 4.56 -18.72 14.28
N SER A 41 5.51 -18.76 15.19
CA SER A 41 5.88 -17.64 16.04
C SER A 41 6.37 -16.43 15.22
N ALA A 42 7.21 -16.66 14.21
CA ALA A 42 7.66 -15.60 13.31
C ALA A 42 6.50 -14.99 12.50
N VAL A 43 5.59 -15.82 11.98
CA VAL A 43 4.37 -15.36 11.27
C VAL A 43 3.50 -14.50 12.19
N GLN A 44 3.25 -14.95 13.43
CA GLN A 44 2.47 -14.20 14.43
C GLN A 44 3.14 -12.86 14.77
N GLY A 45 4.45 -12.87 15.00
CA GLY A 45 5.22 -11.65 15.27
C GLY A 45 5.07 -10.60 14.17
N ILE A 46 5.21 -11.00 12.89
CA ILE A 46 5.03 -10.11 11.75
C ILE A 46 3.58 -9.58 11.67
N VAL A 47 2.58 -10.45 11.85
CA VAL A 47 1.17 -10.04 11.82
C VAL A 47 0.87 -9.02 12.92
N MET A 48 1.37 -9.23 14.13
CA MET A 48 1.22 -8.29 15.26
C MET A 48 1.93 -6.97 15.01
N GLN A 49 3.19 -7.01 14.55
CA GLN A 49 4.00 -5.83 14.21
C GLN A 49 3.30 -4.94 13.20
N HIS A 50 2.62 -5.52 12.22
CA HIS A 50 1.87 -4.81 11.19
C HIS A 50 0.38 -4.63 11.49
N GLY A 51 -0.06 -4.87 12.75
CA GLY A 51 -1.43 -4.62 13.20
C GLY A 51 -2.49 -5.33 12.35
N TRP A 52 -2.29 -6.62 12.04
CA TRP A 52 -3.19 -7.46 11.23
C TRP A 52 -3.43 -6.98 9.78
N ARG A 53 -2.58 -6.06 9.27
CA ARG A 53 -2.71 -5.46 7.94
C ARG A 53 -2.11 -6.32 6.83
N TYR A 54 -1.20 -7.27 7.18
CA TYR A 54 -0.50 -8.10 6.22
C TYR A 54 -1.25 -9.40 5.95
N GLY A 55 -1.54 -9.67 4.65
CA GLY A 55 -1.92 -10.98 4.18
C GLY A 55 -0.69 -11.85 3.88
N TYR A 56 -0.90 -13.15 3.66
CA TYR A 56 0.15 -14.16 3.52
C TYR A 56 1.29 -13.78 2.54
N ARG A 57 1.00 -13.04 1.46
CA ARG A 57 2.04 -12.65 0.49
C ARG A 57 3.04 -11.66 1.07
N ARG A 58 2.59 -10.68 1.87
CA ARG A 58 3.47 -9.72 2.53
C ARG A 58 4.22 -10.38 3.69
N VAL A 59 3.55 -11.21 4.46
CA VAL A 59 4.19 -12.02 5.52
C VAL A 59 5.29 -12.90 4.92
N THR A 60 5.04 -13.55 3.77
CA THR A 60 6.07 -14.34 3.07
C THR A 60 7.25 -13.47 2.61
N ALA A 61 6.98 -12.27 2.10
CA ALA A 61 8.03 -11.35 1.65
C ALA A 61 8.89 -10.87 2.83
N GLU A 62 8.26 -10.55 3.95
CA GLU A 62 8.94 -10.15 5.20
C GLU A 62 9.81 -11.28 5.76
N LEU A 63 9.29 -12.52 5.84
CA LEU A 63 10.07 -13.69 6.27
C LEU A 63 11.29 -13.92 5.38
N ARG A 64 11.15 -13.73 4.06
CA ARG A 64 12.26 -13.84 3.11
C ARG A 64 13.31 -12.76 3.31
N SER A 65 12.92 -11.53 3.59
CA SER A 65 13.84 -10.44 3.89
C SER A 65 14.63 -10.69 5.18
N GLN A 66 14.06 -11.47 6.10
CA GLN A 66 14.72 -11.95 7.33
C GLN A 66 15.54 -13.23 7.11
N GLY A 67 15.73 -13.68 5.85
CA GLY A 67 16.55 -14.84 5.49
C GLY A 67 15.82 -16.19 5.52
N MET A 68 14.52 -16.22 5.80
CA MET A 68 13.74 -17.47 5.84
C MET A 68 13.24 -17.86 4.45
N THR A 69 13.71 -18.97 3.89
CA THR A 69 13.19 -19.51 2.61
C THR A 69 11.90 -20.29 2.84
N VAL A 70 10.76 -19.65 2.61
CA VAL A 70 9.44 -20.26 2.88
C VAL A 70 8.52 -20.20 1.66
N ASN A 71 7.67 -21.22 1.52
CA ASN A 71 6.65 -21.27 0.49
C ASN A 71 5.41 -20.49 0.93
N HIS A 72 4.95 -19.58 0.07
CA HIS A 72 3.78 -18.75 0.35
C HIS A 72 2.49 -19.56 0.60
N LYS A 73 2.37 -20.77 0.03
CA LYS A 73 1.22 -21.67 0.29
C LYS A 73 1.25 -22.20 1.73
N ARG A 74 2.48 -22.50 2.26
CA ARG A 74 2.66 -22.90 3.68
C ARG A 74 2.26 -21.77 4.61
N ILE A 75 2.68 -20.56 4.33
CA ILE A 75 2.30 -19.36 5.12
C ILE A 75 0.78 -19.11 5.06
N ALA A 76 0.16 -19.22 3.89
CA ALA A 76 -1.29 -19.07 3.75
C ALA A 76 -2.08 -20.12 4.56
N ARG A 77 -1.56 -21.36 4.65
CA ARG A 77 -2.13 -22.42 5.48
C ARG A 77 -2.01 -22.08 6.97
N ILE A 78 -0.81 -21.74 7.44
CA ILE A 78 -0.55 -21.34 8.85
C ILE A 78 -1.46 -20.18 9.25
N MET A 79 -1.51 -19.12 8.44
CA MET A 79 -2.35 -17.95 8.75
C MET A 79 -3.85 -18.28 8.81
N ARG A 80 -4.31 -19.30 8.06
CA ARG A 80 -5.70 -19.75 8.14
C ARG A 80 -5.94 -20.60 9.38
N GLU A 81 -5.05 -21.56 9.67
CA GLU A 81 -5.13 -22.44 10.85
C GLU A 81 -5.08 -21.64 12.16
N ASP A 82 -4.24 -20.62 12.22
CA ASP A 82 -4.05 -19.77 13.42
C ASP A 82 -5.00 -18.55 13.44
N ASN A 83 -5.97 -18.47 12.52
CA ASN A 83 -6.92 -17.37 12.37
C ASN A 83 -6.28 -15.98 12.25
N LEU A 84 -5.14 -15.89 11.54
CA LEU A 84 -4.33 -14.68 11.34
C LEU A 84 -4.66 -13.98 10.01
N LEU A 85 -5.85 -14.17 9.46
CA LEU A 85 -6.23 -13.59 8.18
C LEU A 85 -6.51 -12.09 8.30
N ALA A 86 -5.97 -11.32 7.35
CA ALA A 86 -6.28 -9.90 7.25
C ALA A 86 -7.79 -9.68 7.01
N VAL A 87 -8.37 -8.69 7.68
CA VAL A 87 -9.80 -8.35 7.56
C VAL A 87 -10.14 -8.03 6.10
N ARG A 88 -11.20 -8.65 5.57
CA ARG A 88 -11.77 -8.35 4.25
C ARG A 88 -13.04 -7.54 4.45
N ASP A 89 -13.09 -6.32 3.89
CA ASP A 89 -14.31 -5.53 3.77
C ASP A 89 -14.96 -5.70 2.41
N GLU A 90 -16.28 -5.89 2.38
CA GLU A 90 -17.11 -5.77 1.19
C GLU A 90 -17.42 -4.29 0.97
N TRP A 91 -16.82 -3.70 -0.05
CA TRP A 91 -16.91 -2.28 -0.34
C TRP A 91 -17.86 -1.99 -1.51
N GLN A 92 -18.89 -1.16 -1.27
CA GLN A 92 -19.79 -0.63 -2.31
C GLN A 92 -19.31 0.74 -2.79
N HIS A 93 -19.14 0.92 -4.09
CA HIS A 93 -18.74 2.19 -4.69
C HIS A 93 -19.92 3.18 -4.75
N PRO A 94 -19.82 4.39 -4.18
CA PRO A 94 -20.82 5.43 -4.41
C PRO A 94 -20.72 5.97 -5.83
N VAL A 95 -21.88 6.13 -6.49
CA VAL A 95 -21.98 6.70 -7.85
C VAL A 95 -21.66 8.20 -7.79
N ARG A 96 -20.59 8.63 -8.48
CA ARG A 96 -20.22 10.05 -8.59
C ARG A 96 -21.12 10.78 -9.58
N ARG A 97 -21.80 11.87 -9.17
CA ARG A 97 -22.60 12.75 -10.04
C ARG A 97 -21.70 13.68 -10.86
N ARG A 98 -21.97 13.78 -12.17
CA ARG A 98 -21.34 14.76 -13.06
C ARG A 98 -21.73 16.19 -12.68
N VAL A 99 -20.76 17.09 -12.61
CA VAL A 99 -20.97 18.53 -12.47
C VAL A 99 -20.85 19.16 -13.85
N ARG A 100 -21.86 19.93 -14.29
CA ARG A 100 -21.88 20.67 -15.57
C ARG A 100 -21.09 21.98 -15.42
N GLY A 101 -20.35 22.41 -16.46
CA GLY A 101 -19.70 23.73 -16.53
C GLY A 101 -18.26 23.80 -16.02
N VAL A 102 -17.60 22.67 -15.81
CA VAL A 102 -16.19 22.59 -15.37
C VAL A 102 -15.25 22.55 -16.58
N ARG A 103 -14.15 23.30 -16.56
CA ARG A 103 -13.07 23.16 -17.56
C ARG A 103 -12.43 21.79 -17.40
N ILE A 104 -12.41 21.00 -18.47
CA ILE A 104 -11.83 19.66 -18.51
C ILE A 104 -10.49 19.74 -19.22
N TYR A 105 -9.46 19.17 -18.61
CA TYR A 105 -8.12 19.06 -19.19
C TYR A 105 -7.91 17.66 -19.79
N LEU A 106 -7.04 17.58 -20.81
CA LEU A 106 -6.72 16.31 -21.47
C LEU A 106 -6.10 15.32 -20.48
N ASN A 107 -6.40 14.04 -20.67
CA ASN A 107 -5.75 12.97 -19.90
C ASN A 107 -4.33 12.75 -20.43
N LEU A 108 -3.36 13.43 -19.83
CA LEU A 108 -1.92 13.26 -20.13
C LEU A 108 -1.34 12.00 -19.46
N ALA A 109 -1.93 11.57 -18.35
CA ALA A 109 -1.42 10.44 -17.54
C ALA A 109 -1.45 9.12 -18.31
N SER A 110 -2.43 8.90 -19.19
CA SER A 110 -2.61 7.65 -19.92
C SER A 110 -1.49 7.33 -20.93
N ARG A 111 -0.68 8.33 -21.30
CA ARG A 111 0.40 8.21 -22.30
C ARG A 111 1.81 8.24 -21.68
N LEU A 112 1.90 8.35 -20.35
CA LEU A 112 3.20 8.48 -19.68
C LEU A 112 3.76 7.13 -19.29
N THR A 113 4.96 6.84 -19.74
CA THR A 113 5.83 5.80 -19.17
C THR A 113 6.66 6.41 -18.07
N LEU A 114 6.40 6.01 -16.83
CA LEU A 114 7.09 6.58 -15.67
C LEU A 114 8.47 5.95 -15.52
N LEU A 115 9.49 6.76 -15.63
CA LEU A 115 10.88 6.35 -15.48
C LEU A 115 11.45 6.71 -14.10
N GLY A 116 10.81 7.60 -13.34
CA GLY A 116 11.27 8.05 -12.04
C GLY A 116 10.23 8.83 -11.24
N PRO A 117 10.57 9.21 -10.02
CA PRO A 117 9.70 10.03 -9.19
C PRO A 117 9.53 11.43 -9.78
N ASN A 118 8.45 12.11 -9.36
CA ASN A 118 8.08 13.48 -9.73
C ASN A 118 7.84 13.69 -11.25
N GLN A 119 7.37 12.66 -11.96
CA GLN A 119 6.90 12.78 -13.34
C GLN A 119 5.38 12.87 -13.43
N LEU A 120 4.69 12.10 -12.61
CA LEU A 120 3.22 12.09 -12.52
C LEU A 120 2.81 12.06 -11.06
N TRP A 121 2.08 13.05 -10.63
CA TRP A 121 1.37 13.06 -9.37
C TRP A 121 -0.11 12.84 -9.58
N VAL A 122 -0.70 11.98 -8.79
CA VAL A 122 -2.14 11.68 -8.82
C VAL A 122 -2.79 12.16 -7.54
N ALA A 123 -3.97 12.76 -7.66
CA ALA A 123 -4.69 13.31 -6.51
C ALA A 123 -6.14 12.82 -6.47
N ASP A 124 -6.67 12.68 -5.27
CA ASP A 124 -8.08 12.37 -5.02
C ASP A 124 -8.51 12.88 -3.63
N ILE A 125 -9.83 13.00 -3.45
CA ILE A 125 -10.44 13.36 -2.18
C ILE A 125 -11.37 12.24 -1.75
N THR A 126 -11.27 11.83 -0.50
CA THR A 126 -12.21 10.88 0.11
C THR A 126 -12.85 11.49 1.35
N TYR A 127 -14.00 10.96 1.74
CA TYR A 127 -14.61 11.29 3.03
C TYR A 127 -14.37 10.17 4.05
N ILE A 128 -14.28 10.57 5.32
CA ILE A 128 -14.15 9.71 6.48
C ILE A 128 -15.32 10.08 7.41
N ARG A 129 -16.07 9.09 7.86
CA ARG A 129 -17.16 9.31 8.80
C ARG A 129 -16.65 9.09 10.22
N LEU A 130 -16.70 10.13 11.02
CA LEU A 130 -16.60 10.05 12.48
C LEU A 130 -17.99 9.86 13.10
N ALA A 131 -18.06 9.64 14.40
CA ALA A 131 -19.32 9.38 15.09
C ALA A 131 -20.35 10.51 14.86
N CYS A 132 -19.93 11.78 14.90
CA CYS A 132 -20.80 12.96 14.84
C CYS A 132 -20.60 13.82 13.60
N GLU A 133 -19.57 13.57 12.77
CA GLU A 133 -19.23 14.44 11.65
C GLU A 133 -18.62 13.69 10.45
N HIS A 134 -18.61 14.36 9.30
CA HIS A 134 -17.90 13.90 8.12
C HIS A 134 -16.64 14.74 7.93
N VAL A 135 -15.53 14.08 7.72
CA VAL A 135 -14.23 14.69 7.49
C VAL A 135 -13.74 14.33 6.10
N PHE A 136 -13.08 15.25 5.44
CA PHE A 136 -12.57 15.07 4.09
C PHE A 136 -11.05 14.99 4.11
N LEU A 137 -10.51 14.02 3.41
CA LEU A 137 -9.07 13.82 3.23
C LEU A 137 -8.72 14.01 1.75
N ALA A 138 -7.91 15.02 1.46
CA ALA A 138 -7.26 15.18 0.16
C ALA A 138 -5.87 14.58 0.19
N VAL A 139 -5.49 13.87 -0.87
CA VAL A 139 -4.19 13.20 -0.99
C VAL A 139 -3.56 13.48 -2.33
N VAL A 140 -2.22 13.55 -2.35
CA VAL A 140 -1.40 13.62 -3.55
C VAL A 140 -0.35 12.52 -3.45
N LEU A 141 -0.28 11.66 -4.46
CA LEU A 141 0.67 10.54 -4.54
C LEU A 141 1.57 10.71 -5.76
N ASP A 142 2.82 10.32 -5.61
CA ASP A 142 3.70 10.06 -6.74
C ASP A 142 3.32 8.71 -7.36
N ALA A 143 2.98 8.70 -8.64
CA ALA A 143 2.48 7.51 -9.32
C ALA A 143 3.56 6.46 -9.55
N PHE A 144 4.83 6.87 -9.69
CA PHE A 144 5.97 5.98 -9.86
C PHE A 144 6.25 5.16 -8.60
N SER A 145 6.37 5.84 -7.46
CA SER A 145 6.75 5.22 -6.19
C SER A 145 5.55 4.85 -5.30
N ARG A 146 4.34 5.29 -5.66
CA ARG A 146 3.13 5.17 -4.83
C ARG A 146 3.23 5.90 -3.48
N LYS A 147 4.24 6.74 -3.30
CA LYS A 147 4.45 7.51 -2.09
C LYS A 147 3.41 8.61 -1.97
N VAL A 148 2.78 8.73 -0.82
CA VAL A 148 1.97 9.90 -0.50
C VAL A 148 2.93 11.06 -0.25
N VAL A 149 2.92 12.04 -1.14
CA VAL A 149 3.82 13.21 -1.10
C VAL A 149 3.19 14.40 -0.41
N GLY A 150 1.85 14.46 -0.38
CA GLY A 150 1.11 15.48 0.36
C GLY A 150 -0.30 15.00 0.70
N TRP A 151 -0.81 15.49 1.83
CA TRP A 151 -2.19 15.24 2.25
C TRP A 151 -2.68 16.35 3.17
N ALA A 152 -3.99 16.52 3.23
CA ALA A 152 -4.65 17.46 4.12
C ALA A 152 -5.99 16.90 4.59
N LEU A 153 -6.34 17.15 5.84
CA LEU A 153 -7.60 16.79 6.47
C LEU A 153 -8.42 18.06 6.71
N GLY A 154 -9.73 18.00 6.55
CA GLY A 154 -10.63 19.14 6.78
C GLY A 154 -12.07 18.72 7.00
N GLN A 155 -12.82 19.53 7.75
CA GLN A 155 -14.24 19.31 8.05
C GLN A 155 -15.17 19.80 6.94
N SER A 156 -14.63 20.48 5.90
CA SER A 156 -15.42 20.95 4.77
C SER A 156 -14.76 20.62 3.45
N LEU A 157 -15.57 20.24 2.46
CA LEU A 157 -15.14 19.94 1.10
C LEU A 157 -15.07 21.25 0.27
N ASN A 158 -14.10 22.09 0.57
CA ASN A 158 -13.82 23.32 -0.17
C ASN A 158 -12.53 23.23 -1.01
N VAL A 159 -12.27 24.21 -1.85
CA VAL A 159 -11.08 24.26 -2.73
C VAL A 159 -9.77 24.34 -1.95
N ARG A 160 -9.78 24.93 -0.76
CA ARG A 160 -8.57 25.07 0.09
C ARG A 160 -8.01 23.71 0.52
N LEU A 161 -8.88 22.72 0.73
CA LEU A 161 -8.45 21.40 1.18
C LEU A 161 -7.46 20.74 0.21
N PRO A 162 -7.77 20.50 -1.09
CA PRO A 162 -6.79 19.93 -2.02
C PRO A 162 -5.61 20.88 -2.29
N ILE A 163 -5.78 22.22 -2.19
CA ILE A 163 -4.66 23.17 -2.28
C ILE A 163 -3.67 22.97 -1.13
N HIS A 164 -4.12 22.74 0.10
CA HIS A 164 -3.24 22.45 1.23
C HIS A 164 -2.48 21.14 1.01
N ALA A 165 -3.14 20.08 0.52
CA ALA A 165 -2.48 18.83 0.17
C ALA A 165 -1.40 19.03 -0.92
N LEU A 166 -1.72 19.79 -1.97
CA LEU A 166 -0.80 20.11 -3.07
C LEU A 166 0.40 20.93 -2.58
N ARG A 167 0.17 21.99 -1.80
CA ARG A 167 1.25 22.82 -1.24
C ARG A 167 2.18 22.01 -0.32
N ARG A 168 1.63 21.11 0.50
CA ARG A 168 2.43 20.16 1.30
C ARG A 168 3.28 19.26 0.42
N ALA A 169 2.70 18.72 -0.68
CA ALA A 169 3.44 17.92 -1.64
C ALA A 169 4.59 18.68 -2.29
N ILE A 170 4.34 19.92 -2.73
CA ILE A 170 5.34 20.80 -3.33
C ILE A 170 6.47 21.12 -2.34
N ALA A 171 6.14 21.48 -1.09
CA ALA A 171 7.12 21.78 -0.05
C ALA A 171 8.00 20.56 0.26
N ASN A 172 7.40 19.37 0.34
CA ASN A 172 8.12 18.12 0.65
C ASN A 172 9.03 17.64 -0.48
N ARG A 173 8.64 17.88 -1.75
CA ARG A 173 9.31 17.28 -2.91
C ARG A 173 10.12 18.27 -3.73
N ARG A 174 9.78 19.57 -3.69
CA ARG A 174 10.37 20.60 -4.57
C ARG A 174 10.50 20.10 -6.01
N PRO A 175 9.38 19.74 -6.64
CA PRO A 175 9.39 19.01 -7.91
C PRO A 175 9.97 19.88 -9.02
N PRO A 176 10.58 19.28 -10.07
CA PRO A 176 10.99 20.01 -11.26
C PRO A 176 9.77 20.56 -12.02
N PHE A 177 10.01 21.50 -12.94
CA PHE A 177 8.97 21.93 -13.88
C PHE A 177 8.53 20.76 -14.77
N GLY A 178 7.23 20.77 -15.15
CA GLY A 178 6.68 19.80 -16.09
C GLY A 178 6.07 18.56 -15.44
N VAL A 179 6.01 18.47 -14.11
CA VAL A 179 5.27 17.38 -13.44
C VAL A 179 3.81 17.37 -13.88
N VAL A 180 3.32 16.27 -14.38
CA VAL A 180 1.90 16.09 -14.68
C VAL A 180 1.14 15.86 -13.38
N HIS A 181 0.16 16.72 -13.11
CA HIS A 181 -0.74 16.57 -11.96
C HIS A 181 -2.10 16.06 -12.45
N HIS A 182 -2.42 14.83 -12.11
CA HIS A 182 -3.64 14.15 -12.56
C HIS A 182 -4.66 14.00 -11.44
N SER A 183 -5.90 14.38 -11.71
CA SER A 183 -7.03 14.26 -10.78
C SER A 183 -8.30 13.79 -11.49
N ASP A 184 -9.37 13.57 -10.73
CA ASP A 184 -10.70 13.43 -11.30
C ASP A 184 -11.24 14.81 -11.78
N GLN A 185 -12.44 14.81 -12.39
CA GLN A 185 -13.12 16.03 -12.86
C GLN A 185 -13.89 16.72 -11.73
N GLY A 186 -13.44 16.63 -10.49
CA GLY A 186 -14.06 17.30 -9.35
C GLY A 186 -13.97 18.82 -9.46
N VAL A 187 -15.01 19.54 -9.02
CA VAL A 187 -15.06 21.03 -9.07
C VAL A 187 -13.90 21.67 -8.31
N GLN A 188 -13.40 21.02 -7.28
CA GLN A 188 -12.28 21.49 -6.47
C GLN A 188 -10.99 21.57 -7.31
N TYR A 189 -10.72 20.50 -8.08
CA TYR A 189 -9.55 20.43 -8.96
C TYR A 189 -9.64 21.32 -10.19
N ALA A 190 -10.84 21.56 -10.69
CA ALA A 190 -11.07 22.42 -11.85
C ALA A 190 -11.23 23.91 -11.48
N SER A 191 -11.13 24.26 -10.20
CA SER A 191 -11.23 25.64 -9.75
C SER A 191 -10.06 26.49 -10.24
N LYS A 192 -10.33 27.79 -10.47
CA LYS A 192 -9.30 28.74 -10.92
C LYS A 192 -8.14 28.82 -9.94
N GLU A 193 -8.42 28.79 -8.65
CA GLU A 193 -7.42 28.88 -7.57
C GLU A 193 -6.49 27.66 -7.55
N TYR A 194 -7.05 26.44 -7.74
CA TYR A 194 -6.25 25.22 -7.82
C TYR A 194 -5.36 25.20 -9.06
N MET A 195 -5.92 25.56 -10.22
CA MET A 195 -5.19 25.63 -11.48
C MET A 195 -4.07 26.67 -11.44
N GLN A 196 -4.33 27.81 -10.84
CA GLN A 196 -3.31 28.84 -10.66
C GLN A 196 -2.14 28.32 -9.81
N THR A 197 -2.43 27.59 -8.71
CA THR A 197 -1.40 26.97 -7.88
C THR A 197 -0.55 25.96 -8.68
N LEU A 198 -1.14 25.17 -9.59
CA LEU A 198 -0.38 24.27 -10.46
C LEU A 198 0.56 25.04 -11.40
N TRP A 199 0.06 26.06 -12.07
CA TRP A 199 0.83 26.84 -13.05
C TRP A 199 1.97 27.63 -12.39
N GLU A 200 1.74 28.22 -11.23
CA GLU A 200 2.77 28.92 -10.45
C GLU A 200 3.97 28.04 -10.13
N HIS A 201 3.75 26.71 -10.06
CA HIS A 201 4.79 25.72 -9.81
C HIS A 201 5.19 24.91 -11.07
N GLY A 202 4.80 25.38 -12.26
CA GLY A 202 5.17 24.74 -13.51
C GLY A 202 4.61 23.33 -13.72
N MET A 203 3.49 23.01 -13.08
CA MET A 203 2.83 21.71 -13.21
C MET A 203 1.81 21.69 -14.35
N LEU A 204 1.67 20.56 -15.01
CA LEU A 204 0.75 20.35 -16.12
C LEU A 204 -0.53 19.66 -15.61
N PRO A 205 -1.70 20.36 -15.69
CA PRO A 205 -2.96 19.77 -15.27
C PRO A 205 -3.40 18.66 -16.22
N SER A 206 -3.88 17.55 -15.66
CA SER A 206 -4.43 16.40 -16.35
C SER A 206 -5.66 15.89 -15.61
N MET A 207 -6.68 15.43 -16.33
CA MET A 207 -7.92 14.94 -15.72
C MET A 207 -8.33 13.58 -16.28
N SER A 208 -8.87 12.74 -15.40
CA SER A 208 -9.44 11.44 -15.76
C SER A 208 -10.59 11.62 -16.77
N ARG A 209 -10.75 10.64 -17.66
CA ARG A 209 -11.95 10.55 -18.49
C ARG A 209 -13.17 10.26 -17.61
N PRO A 210 -14.35 10.78 -17.98
CA PRO A 210 -15.57 10.54 -17.21
C PRO A 210 -15.86 9.03 -17.09
N GLY A 211 -16.02 8.55 -15.86
CA GLY A 211 -16.40 7.16 -15.61
C GLY A 211 -15.31 6.10 -15.86
N ASN A 212 -14.05 6.51 -16.04
CA ASN A 212 -12.94 5.57 -16.18
C ASN A 212 -12.11 5.51 -14.89
N PRO A 213 -12.32 4.48 -14.04
CA PRO A 213 -11.57 4.31 -12.78
C PRO A 213 -10.08 3.99 -13.00
N TYR A 214 -9.72 3.45 -14.17
CA TYR A 214 -8.33 3.09 -14.46
C TYR A 214 -7.41 4.31 -14.56
N ASP A 215 -7.96 5.47 -14.88
CA ASP A 215 -7.18 6.70 -15.06
C ASP A 215 -6.59 7.20 -13.71
N ASN A 216 -7.18 6.83 -12.55
CA ASN A 216 -6.68 7.18 -11.20
C ASN A 216 -6.49 5.96 -10.27
N ALA A 217 -6.20 4.80 -10.83
CA ALA A 217 -6.11 3.53 -10.10
C ALA A 217 -5.09 3.55 -8.94
N THR A 218 -4.04 4.35 -9.04
CA THR A 218 -3.02 4.49 -7.98
C THR A 218 -3.60 5.13 -6.72
N CYS A 219 -4.33 6.25 -6.87
CA CYS A 219 -5.03 6.90 -5.76
C CYS A 219 -6.12 6.03 -5.17
N GLU A 220 -6.95 5.39 -6.02
CA GLU A 220 -7.99 4.47 -5.57
C GLU A 220 -7.42 3.30 -4.76
N SER A 221 -6.30 2.73 -5.22
CA SER A 221 -5.61 1.65 -4.50
C SER A 221 -5.11 2.09 -3.12
N PHE A 222 -4.56 3.31 -3.02
CA PHE A 222 -4.16 3.90 -1.75
C PHE A 222 -5.36 4.11 -0.83
N LEU A 223 -6.41 4.78 -1.32
CA LEU A 223 -7.60 5.07 -0.51
C LEU A 223 -8.30 3.81 -0.01
N ARG A 224 -8.34 2.75 -0.83
CA ARG A 224 -8.83 1.43 -0.42
C ARG A 224 -7.97 0.84 0.70
N THR A 225 -6.64 0.95 0.59
CA THR A 225 -5.70 0.50 1.61
C THR A 225 -5.89 1.28 2.91
N LEU A 226 -5.95 2.62 2.83
CA LEU A 226 -6.16 3.49 3.97
C LEU A 226 -7.47 3.15 4.70
N LYS A 227 -8.57 3.04 3.97
CA LYS A 227 -9.88 2.70 4.55
C LYS A 227 -9.83 1.36 5.26
N ARG A 228 -9.31 0.32 4.62
CA ARG A 228 -9.25 -1.02 5.19
C ARG A 228 -8.29 -1.15 6.36
N GLU A 229 -7.08 -0.59 6.23
CA GLU A 229 -5.98 -0.87 7.16
C GLU A 229 -5.90 0.16 8.30
N GLN A 230 -6.61 1.29 8.20
CA GLN A 230 -6.61 2.35 9.20
C GLN A 230 -8.03 2.79 9.58
N ILE A 231 -8.85 3.27 8.63
CA ILE A 231 -10.11 3.93 8.96
C ILE A 231 -11.12 2.96 9.58
N HIS A 232 -11.31 1.78 8.98
CA HIS A 232 -12.25 0.76 9.48
C HIS A 232 -11.66 -0.12 10.59
N ALA A 233 -10.33 -0.09 10.77
CA ALA A 233 -9.64 -0.88 11.79
C ALA A 233 -9.49 -0.15 13.14
N THR A 234 -9.85 1.13 13.21
CA THR A 234 -9.59 1.98 14.37
C THR A 234 -10.80 2.85 14.69
N THR A 235 -11.04 3.09 15.96
CA THR A 235 -12.04 4.06 16.43
C THR A 235 -11.35 5.39 16.74
N TYR A 236 -11.94 6.50 16.34
CA TYR A 236 -11.40 7.85 16.54
C TYR A 236 -12.28 8.61 17.50
N ARG A 237 -11.68 9.32 18.46
CA ARG A 237 -12.40 10.12 19.45
C ARG A 237 -12.93 11.41 18.83
N ASP A 238 -12.05 12.09 18.08
CA ASP A 238 -12.29 13.42 17.53
C ASP A 238 -11.42 13.65 16.26
N PHE A 239 -11.53 14.83 15.69
CA PHE A 239 -10.78 15.25 14.51
C PHE A 239 -9.25 15.22 14.72
N GLU A 240 -8.79 15.70 15.87
CA GLU A 240 -7.37 15.75 16.23
C GLU A 240 -6.79 14.36 16.41
N ASP A 241 -7.54 13.44 16.99
CA ASP A 241 -7.13 12.05 17.12
C ASP A 241 -7.01 11.37 15.75
N LEU A 242 -8.01 11.58 14.88
CA LEU A 242 -7.95 11.13 13.50
C LEU A 242 -6.72 11.68 12.77
N GLN A 243 -6.44 12.97 12.91
CA GLN A 243 -5.30 13.63 12.25
C GLN A 243 -3.98 13.02 12.69
N ARG A 244 -3.74 12.82 13.97
CA ARG A 244 -2.52 12.20 14.52
C ARG A 244 -2.35 10.76 14.03
N GLN A 245 -3.43 10.00 14.01
CA GLN A 245 -3.40 8.60 13.57
C GLN A 245 -3.16 8.49 12.05
N LEU A 246 -3.75 9.39 11.25
CA LEU A 246 -3.48 9.46 9.81
C LEU A 246 -2.03 9.85 9.52
N GLU A 247 -1.46 10.79 10.28
CA GLU A 247 -0.04 11.15 10.16
C GLU A 247 0.85 9.94 10.46
N GLY A 248 0.57 9.21 11.52
CA GLY A 248 1.28 7.97 11.84
C GLY A 248 1.13 6.90 10.76
N PHE A 249 -0.07 6.73 10.22
CA PHE A 249 -0.31 5.77 9.17
C PHE A 249 0.33 6.17 7.85
N ILE A 250 0.13 7.40 7.37
CA ILE A 250 0.58 7.83 6.04
C ILE A 250 2.09 8.02 6.02
N ASP A 251 2.61 8.87 6.91
CA ASP A 251 3.98 9.36 6.82
C ASP A 251 4.99 8.31 7.34
N ARG A 252 4.64 7.55 8.38
CA ARG A 252 5.53 6.54 8.97
C ARG A 252 5.26 5.14 8.45
N TYR A 253 4.01 4.65 8.54
CA TYR A 253 3.73 3.25 8.18
C TYR A 253 3.65 3.05 6.67
N TYR A 254 2.73 3.74 5.98
CA TYR A 254 2.49 3.53 4.55
C TYR A 254 3.71 3.85 3.68
N ASN A 255 4.32 5.01 3.92
CA ASN A 255 5.45 5.48 3.12
C ASN A 255 6.76 4.77 3.44
N GLN A 256 7.04 4.45 4.72
CA GLN A 256 8.36 3.97 5.16
C GLN A 256 8.42 2.46 5.38
N SER A 257 7.33 1.84 5.87
CA SER A 257 7.39 0.45 6.35
C SER A 257 6.54 -0.52 5.53
N ARG A 258 5.39 -0.06 5.00
CA ARG A 258 4.44 -0.94 4.34
C ARG A 258 4.97 -1.49 3.03
N LEU A 259 4.97 -2.82 2.87
CA LEU A 259 5.40 -3.48 1.64
C LEU A 259 4.31 -3.43 0.55
N HIS A 260 4.72 -3.07 -0.66
CA HIS A 260 3.86 -2.96 -1.83
C HIS A 260 4.23 -4.00 -2.88
N SER A 261 3.29 -4.87 -3.24
CA SER A 261 3.52 -5.92 -4.26
C SER A 261 3.91 -5.35 -5.62
N ALA A 262 3.32 -4.21 -6.01
CA ALA A 262 3.64 -3.53 -7.27
C ALA A 262 5.03 -2.85 -7.27
N LEU A 263 5.67 -2.72 -6.11
CA LEU A 263 7.03 -2.20 -5.95
C LEU A 263 8.04 -3.31 -5.61
N GLY A 264 7.74 -4.56 -5.97
CA GLY A 264 8.57 -5.71 -5.62
C GLY A 264 8.69 -5.94 -4.12
N TYR A 265 7.59 -5.71 -3.37
CA TYR A 265 7.57 -5.81 -1.91
C TYR A 265 8.58 -4.88 -1.22
N ARG A 266 8.74 -3.67 -1.73
CA ARG A 266 9.47 -2.57 -1.08
C ARG A 266 8.48 -1.53 -0.59
N SER A 267 8.86 -0.76 0.43
CA SER A 267 8.12 0.44 0.80
C SER A 267 8.35 1.54 -0.24
N PRO A 268 7.43 2.54 -0.35
CA PRO A 268 7.62 3.66 -1.26
C PRO A 268 8.97 4.37 -1.11
N VAL A 269 9.42 4.61 0.12
CA VAL A 269 10.72 5.25 0.41
C VAL A 269 11.88 4.38 -0.06
N ASN A 270 11.88 3.09 0.26
CA ASN A 270 12.95 2.18 -0.14
C ASN A 270 12.97 1.94 -1.65
N PHE A 271 11.82 1.99 -2.32
CA PHE A 271 11.73 1.89 -3.76
C PHE A 271 12.37 3.11 -4.44
N GLU A 272 12.10 4.34 -3.97
CA GLU A 272 12.72 5.56 -4.47
C GLU A 272 14.24 5.53 -4.25
N ALA A 273 14.70 5.14 -3.07
CA ALA A 273 16.13 5.05 -2.76
C ALA A 273 16.87 4.08 -3.72
N GLY A 274 16.27 2.92 -4.02
CA GLY A 274 16.81 1.98 -5.00
C GLY A 274 16.86 2.55 -6.41
N ALA A 275 15.80 3.22 -6.86
CA ALA A 275 15.75 3.85 -8.19
C ALA A 275 16.76 4.99 -8.36
N HIS A 276 17.10 5.71 -7.29
CA HIS A 276 18.18 6.71 -7.31
C HIS A 276 19.57 6.07 -7.39
N ALA A 277 19.79 4.95 -6.69
CA ALA A 277 21.07 4.24 -6.72
C ALA A 277 21.37 3.63 -8.10
N GLU A 278 20.36 3.10 -8.78
CA GLU A 278 20.50 2.51 -10.12
C GLU A 278 20.81 3.55 -11.22
N ARG A 279 20.46 4.82 -11.02
CA ARG A 279 20.63 5.88 -12.03
C ARG A 279 21.96 6.61 -11.95
N GLY A 280 22.71 6.53 -10.87
CA GLY A 280 23.94 7.31 -10.66
C GLY A 280 23.72 8.83 -10.71
N PRO A 281 24.72 9.67 -10.38
CA PRO A 281 24.55 11.13 -10.32
C PRO A 281 24.36 11.84 -11.67
N ALA A 282 24.41 11.14 -12.83
CA ALA A 282 24.51 11.75 -14.16
C ALA A 282 23.18 11.94 -14.93
N HIS A 283 22.01 11.56 -14.42
CA HIS A 283 20.75 11.57 -15.20
C HIS A 283 19.60 12.38 -14.58
N SER A 284 19.90 13.47 -13.91
CA SER A 284 18.84 14.31 -13.29
C SER A 284 18.10 15.22 -14.30
N ALA A 285 18.44 15.19 -15.57
CA ALA A 285 17.87 16.05 -16.61
C ALA A 285 17.51 15.26 -17.89
N ALA A 286 16.73 14.20 -17.80
CA ALA A 286 16.27 13.49 -19.01
C ALA A 286 14.82 13.83 -19.33
N ALA A 287 14.66 14.40 -20.52
CA ALA A 287 13.48 14.81 -21.23
C ALA A 287 12.27 13.87 -21.12
N MET A 288 11.09 14.46 -20.95
CA MET A 288 9.79 13.84 -21.27
C MET A 288 9.77 13.49 -22.74
N THR A 289 9.82 12.22 -23.09
CA THR A 289 9.57 11.78 -24.47
C THR A 289 8.05 11.56 -24.63
N PHE A 290 7.40 12.44 -25.35
CA PHE A 290 6.07 12.17 -25.88
C PHE A 290 6.24 11.20 -27.05
N ILE A 291 5.52 10.09 -27.04
CA ILE A 291 5.43 9.20 -28.19
C ILE A 291 4.36 9.81 -29.09
N ASP A 292 4.79 10.42 -30.20
CA ASP A 292 3.92 10.81 -31.30
C ASP A 292 3.39 9.54 -31.98
N GLY A 293 2.04 9.42 -32.00
CA GLY A 293 1.34 8.35 -32.67
C GLY A 293 -0.14 8.70 -32.80
#